data_a5847075aa003f0cb31f493d047c4af7
#
_entry.id   a5847075aa003f0cb31f493d047c4af7
#
_cell.length_a   1.000
_cell.length_b   1.000
_cell.length_c   1.000
_cell.angle_alpha   90.00
_cell.angle_beta   90.00
_cell.angle_gamma   90.00
#
_symmetry.space_group_name_H-M   'P 1'
#
loop_
_entity.id
_entity.type
_entity.pdbx_description
1 polymer ?
#
loop_
_entity_poly.entity_id
_entity_poly.type
_entity_poly.pdbx_seq_one_letter_code
_entity_poly.pdbx_strand_id
1 'polypeptide(L)'
;MVHSSAIKYNDKCYLFSADSGVGKSTHTALWHKVYGDKVQIINDDKPIIRLENNKLIVYGSPFAGGTMKFQNDSAVLGAIVFLERSENNSIEELSPQKAMRYLFKETMRRIGKNKMNDSLNMINRILENCKFYKLKCNMDKSSAILSHDTIVKED
;
A
#
# COMPACT_ATOMS: atom_id res chain seq x y z
N MET A 1 -9.32 -0.66 -6.95
CA MET A 1 -8.05 0.12 -6.91
C MET A 1 -7.96 0.85 -5.59
N VAL A 2 -6.80 0.91 -4.99
CA VAL A 2 -6.51 1.70 -3.78
C VAL A 2 -5.48 2.77 -4.15
N HIS A 3 -5.71 4.01 -3.75
CA HIS A 3 -4.75 5.10 -4.00
C HIS A 3 -3.51 4.91 -3.14
N SER A 4 -2.49 4.31 -3.72
CA SER A 4 -1.26 3.90 -3.02
C SER A 4 -0.09 3.75 -3.98
N SER A 5 1.12 3.82 -3.44
CA SER A 5 2.32 3.34 -4.10
C SER A 5 2.57 1.88 -3.68
N ALA A 6 2.80 1.00 -4.64
CA ALA A 6 2.93 -0.44 -4.45
C ALA A 6 4.36 -0.90 -4.78
N ILE A 7 4.99 -1.55 -3.83
CA ILE A 7 6.29 -2.19 -4.03
C ILE A 7 6.20 -3.69 -3.81
N LYS A 8 7.03 -4.44 -4.56
CA LYS A 8 7.26 -5.87 -4.36
C LYS A 8 8.59 -6.06 -3.66
N TYR A 9 8.58 -6.88 -2.63
CA TYR A 9 9.75 -7.31 -1.88
C TYR A 9 9.53 -8.75 -1.40
N ASN A 10 10.48 -9.66 -1.68
CA ASN A 10 10.40 -11.09 -1.35
C ASN A 10 9.05 -11.72 -1.72
N ASP A 11 8.63 -11.56 -2.98
CA ASP A 11 7.38 -12.10 -3.56
C ASP A 11 6.07 -11.62 -2.90
N LYS A 12 6.13 -10.67 -1.98
CA LYS A 12 4.97 -9.98 -1.40
C LYS A 12 4.90 -8.53 -1.86
N CYS A 13 3.69 -8.02 -1.98
CA CYS A 13 3.44 -6.63 -2.30
C CYS A 13 3.02 -5.84 -1.06
N TYR A 14 3.62 -4.68 -0.87
CA TYR A 14 3.31 -3.75 0.23
C TYR A 14 2.78 -2.45 -0.36
N LEU A 15 1.63 -2.00 0.15
CA LEU A 15 0.98 -0.78 -0.30
C LEU A 15 1.22 0.35 0.71
N PHE A 16 1.70 1.48 0.22
CA PHE A 16 1.84 2.71 1.01
C PHE A 16 0.80 3.71 0.54
N SER A 17 -0.18 3.99 1.39
CA SER A 17 -1.34 4.82 1.09
C SER A 17 -1.33 6.09 1.92
N ALA A 18 -1.70 7.21 1.31
CA ALA A 18 -1.84 8.50 1.96
C ALA A 18 -2.54 9.50 1.04
N ASP A 19 -2.94 10.64 1.57
CA ASP A 19 -3.36 11.77 0.75
C ASP A 19 -2.29 12.19 -0.27
N SER A 20 -2.73 12.83 -1.34
CA SER A 20 -1.81 13.36 -2.34
C SER A 20 -0.79 14.31 -1.69
N GLY A 21 0.48 14.18 -2.06
CA GLY A 21 1.55 15.03 -1.56
C GLY A 21 2.11 14.66 -0.17
N VAL A 22 1.58 13.64 0.52
CA VAL A 22 2.10 13.22 1.83
C VAL A 22 3.47 12.53 1.73
N GLY A 23 3.78 11.88 0.60
CA GLY A 23 5.10 11.31 0.37
C GLY A 23 5.11 9.80 0.07
N LYS A 24 4.04 9.23 -0.50
CA LYS A 24 3.99 7.81 -0.92
C LYS A 24 5.17 7.41 -1.79
N SER A 25 5.34 8.11 -2.92
CA SER A 25 6.44 7.84 -3.86
C SER A 25 7.81 8.10 -3.27
N THR A 26 7.93 9.07 -2.35
CA THR A 26 9.17 9.32 -1.61
C THR A 26 9.50 8.14 -0.70
N HIS A 27 8.52 7.62 0.04
CA HIS A 27 8.73 6.49 0.94
C HIS A 27 9.13 5.22 0.20
N THR A 28 8.48 4.91 -0.92
CA THR A 28 8.86 3.76 -1.77
C THR A 28 10.23 3.93 -2.42
N ALA A 29 10.61 5.16 -2.78
CA ALA A 29 11.98 5.47 -3.24
C ALA A 29 13.02 5.27 -2.13
N LEU A 30 12.69 5.58 -0.86
CA LEU A 30 13.56 5.29 0.28
C LEU A 30 13.75 3.78 0.48
N TRP A 31 12.70 2.98 0.33
CA TRP A 31 12.82 1.53 0.33
C TRP A 31 13.80 1.04 -0.74
N HIS A 32 13.65 1.51 -1.98
CA HIS A 32 14.58 1.15 -3.05
C HIS A 32 16.01 1.61 -2.75
N LYS A 33 16.18 2.80 -2.16
CA LYS A 33 17.50 3.34 -1.78
C LYS A 33 18.19 2.52 -0.68
N VAL A 34 17.42 1.88 0.22
CA VAL A 34 17.95 1.07 1.33
C VAL A 34 18.19 -0.37 0.89
N TYR A 35 17.24 -0.97 0.17
CA TYR A 35 17.23 -2.41 -0.14
C TYR A 35 17.59 -2.73 -1.60
N GLY A 36 17.83 -1.71 -2.42
CA GLY A 36 18.30 -1.87 -3.81
C GLY A 36 17.33 -2.67 -4.69
N ASP A 37 17.89 -3.55 -5.51
CA ASP A 37 17.16 -4.34 -6.51
C ASP A 37 16.19 -5.38 -5.91
N LYS A 38 16.22 -5.59 -4.60
CA LYS A 38 15.22 -6.40 -3.90
C LYS A 38 13.83 -5.74 -3.88
N VAL A 39 13.78 -4.43 -4.13
CA VAL A 39 12.55 -3.64 -4.15
C VAL A 39 12.18 -3.27 -5.57
N GLN A 40 11.02 -3.71 -6.03
CA GLN A 40 10.45 -3.31 -7.32
C GLN A 40 9.21 -2.45 -7.10
N ILE A 41 9.11 -1.30 -7.77
CA ILE A 41 7.89 -0.50 -7.79
C ILE A 41 6.95 -1.12 -8.81
N ILE A 42 5.85 -1.72 -8.35
CA ILE A 42 4.82 -2.31 -9.22
C ILE A 42 3.90 -1.24 -9.79
N ASN A 43 3.51 -0.27 -8.96
CA ASN A 43 2.65 0.85 -9.36
C ASN A 43 2.76 2.00 -8.37
N ASP A 44 2.78 3.23 -8.86
CA ASP A 44 3.00 4.40 -8.00
C ASP A 44 1.76 5.28 -7.76
N ASP A 45 0.55 4.84 -8.17
CA ASP A 45 -0.67 5.61 -7.90
C ASP A 45 -1.91 4.75 -7.63
N LYS A 46 -2.24 3.82 -8.53
CA LYS A 46 -3.50 3.05 -8.47
C LYS A 46 -3.31 1.58 -8.83
N PRO A 47 -2.62 0.79 -7.99
CA PRO A 47 -2.55 -0.65 -8.16
C PRO A 47 -3.96 -1.27 -8.10
N ILE A 48 -4.12 -2.40 -8.78
CA ILE A 48 -5.35 -3.19 -8.77
C ILE A 48 -5.20 -4.32 -7.78
N ILE A 49 -6.17 -4.50 -6.88
CA ILE A 49 -6.23 -5.66 -5.98
C ILE A 49 -7.34 -6.58 -6.46
N ARG A 50 -7.03 -7.87 -6.56
CA ARG A 50 -7.98 -8.94 -6.87
C ARG A 50 -7.92 -10.03 -5.82
N LEU A 51 -9.05 -10.70 -5.60
CA LEU A 51 -9.13 -11.92 -4.81
C LEU A 51 -9.06 -13.11 -5.76
N GLU A 52 -8.00 -13.91 -5.64
CA GLU A 52 -7.76 -15.10 -6.47
C GLU A 52 -7.33 -16.25 -5.56
N ASN A 53 -8.04 -17.39 -5.65
CA ASN A 53 -7.76 -18.57 -4.81
C ASN A 53 -7.61 -18.24 -3.31
N ASN A 54 -8.50 -17.40 -2.78
CA ASN A 54 -8.50 -16.90 -1.41
C ASN A 54 -7.27 -16.06 -1.02
N LYS A 55 -6.49 -15.58 -2.00
CA LYS A 55 -5.36 -14.67 -1.78
C LYS A 55 -5.66 -13.33 -2.42
N LEU A 56 -5.26 -12.26 -1.76
CA LEU A 56 -5.29 -10.92 -2.33
C LEU A 56 -4.04 -10.72 -3.18
N ILE A 57 -4.23 -10.53 -4.48
CA ILE A 57 -3.14 -10.29 -5.43
C ILE A 57 -3.16 -8.84 -5.85
N VAL A 58 -2.01 -8.19 -5.82
CA VAL A 58 -1.80 -6.80 -6.27
C VAL A 58 -1.18 -6.82 -7.64
N TYR A 59 -1.76 -6.08 -8.56
CA TYR A 59 -1.30 -5.93 -9.95
C TYR A 59 -0.87 -4.50 -10.22
N GLY A 60 0.18 -4.36 -11.00
CA GLY A 60 0.48 -3.08 -11.66
C GLY A 60 -0.65 -2.68 -12.61
N SER A 61 -0.78 -1.39 -12.83
CA SER A 61 -1.77 -0.83 -13.73
C SER A 61 -1.18 0.36 -14.51
N PRO A 62 -1.73 0.71 -15.68
CA PRO A 62 -1.28 1.89 -16.42
C PRO A 62 -1.63 3.21 -15.70
N PHE A 63 -2.43 3.15 -14.63
CA PHE A 63 -2.77 4.32 -13.81
C PHE A 63 -1.69 4.57 -12.75
N ALA A 64 -0.55 5.11 -13.18
CA ALA A 64 0.66 5.29 -12.36
C ALA A 64 0.90 6.75 -11.92
N GLY A 65 -0.09 7.62 -12.13
CA GLY A 65 0.02 9.04 -11.76
C GLY A 65 1.09 9.80 -12.53
N GLY A 66 1.60 10.87 -11.95
CA GLY A 66 2.60 11.73 -12.59
C GLY A 66 3.98 11.10 -12.75
N THR A 67 4.29 10.04 -12.01
CA THR A 67 5.60 9.37 -12.07
C THR A 67 5.71 8.39 -13.25
N MET A 68 4.58 7.96 -13.80
CA MET A 68 4.48 6.93 -14.85
C MET A 68 5.18 5.60 -14.50
N LYS A 69 5.42 5.33 -13.21
CA LYS A 69 6.09 4.12 -12.74
C LYS A 69 5.07 3.01 -12.53
N PHE A 70 5.06 2.04 -13.42
CA PHE A 70 4.31 0.80 -13.27
C PHE A 70 5.01 -0.34 -13.99
N GLN A 71 4.70 -1.56 -13.59
CA GLN A 71 5.19 -2.78 -14.22
C GLN A 71 4.02 -3.75 -14.45
N ASN A 72 4.11 -4.54 -15.52
CA ASN A 72 3.20 -5.66 -15.74
C ASN A 72 3.63 -6.85 -14.87
N ASP A 73 3.48 -6.70 -13.57
CA ASP A 73 3.86 -7.69 -12.57
C ASP A 73 2.78 -7.73 -11.47
N SER A 74 2.83 -8.77 -10.66
CA SER A 74 1.92 -8.97 -9.54
C SER A 74 2.59 -9.71 -8.40
N ALA A 75 2.01 -9.55 -7.21
CA ALA A 75 2.44 -10.28 -6.02
C ALA A 75 1.29 -10.38 -5.01
N VAL A 76 1.41 -11.33 -4.08
CA VAL A 76 0.48 -11.46 -2.95
C VAL A 76 0.57 -10.23 -2.06
N LEU A 77 -0.57 -9.67 -1.66
CA LEU A 77 -0.63 -8.55 -0.72
C LEU A 77 -0.10 -8.97 0.65
N GLY A 78 0.97 -8.32 1.11
CA GLY A 78 1.56 -8.53 2.42
C GLY A 78 0.97 -7.64 3.50
N ALA A 79 0.93 -6.33 3.24
CA ALA A 79 0.37 -5.35 4.16
C ALA A 79 -0.03 -4.05 3.45
N ILE A 80 -0.90 -3.27 4.11
CA ILE A 80 -1.22 -1.89 3.73
C ILE A 80 -0.78 -0.96 4.85
N VAL A 81 0.00 0.06 4.50
CA VAL A 81 0.57 1.04 5.42
C VAL A 81 0.02 2.42 5.10
N PHE A 82 -0.63 3.05 6.05
CA PHE A 82 -1.12 4.43 5.93
C PHE A 82 -0.08 5.39 6.46
N LEU A 83 0.40 6.30 5.59
CA LEU A 83 1.45 7.26 5.91
C LEU A 83 0.86 8.55 6.48
N GLU A 84 1.54 9.09 7.48
CA GLU A 84 1.32 10.43 8.03
C GLU A 84 2.67 11.13 8.21
N ARG A 85 2.75 12.39 7.81
CA ARG A 85 3.98 13.18 8.02
C ARG A 85 4.22 13.43 9.49
N SER A 86 5.46 13.24 9.93
CA SER A 86 5.91 13.52 11.29
C SER A 86 7.41 13.77 11.30
N GLU A 87 7.89 14.53 12.26
CA GLU A 87 9.32 14.69 12.50
C GLU A 87 9.94 13.41 13.05
N ASN A 88 9.19 12.69 13.87
CA ASN A 88 9.62 11.44 14.50
C ASN A 88 8.94 10.24 13.83
N ASN A 89 9.74 9.20 13.58
CA ASN A 89 9.22 7.96 12.99
C ASN A 89 8.59 7.07 14.06
N SER A 90 7.38 6.59 13.80
CA SER A 90 6.72 5.58 14.61
C SER A 90 5.74 4.77 13.76
N ILE A 91 5.57 3.49 14.07
CA ILE A 91 4.64 2.60 13.38
C ILE A 91 3.80 1.84 14.39
N GLU A 92 2.51 1.75 14.12
CA GLU A 92 1.55 0.97 14.92
C GLU A 92 0.71 0.08 14.01
N GLU A 93 0.39 -1.12 14.48
CA GLU A 93 -0.58 -1.99 13.82
C GLU A 93 -2.00 -1.48 14.08
N LEU A 94 -2.81 -1.43 13.04
CA LEU A 94 -4.20 -1.00 13.12
C LEU A 94 -5.14 -2.20 13.14
N SER A 95 -6.15 -2.14 14.00
CA SER A 95 -7.28 -3.06 13.88
C SER A 95 -8.04 -2.84 12.58
N PRO A 96 -8.73 -3.87 12.03
CA PRO A 96 -9.54 -3.73 10.83
C PRO A 96 -10.56 -2.57 10.91
N GLN A 97 -11.15 -2.35 12.08
CA GLN A 97 -12.11 -1.26 12.31
C GLN A 97 -11.48 0.13 12.14
N LYS A 98 -10.24 0.31 12.61
CA LYS A 98 -9.50 1.56 12.42
C LYS A 98 -9.05 1.72 10.96
N ALA A 99 -8.56 0.65 10.34
CA ALA A 99 -8.11 0.63 8.95
C ALA A 99 -9.24 0.93 7.95
N MET A 100 -10.46 0.52 8.26
CA MET A 100 -11.64 0.72 7.41
C MET A 100 -11.81 2.19 6.99
N ARG A 101 -11.63 3.15 7.90
CA ARG A 101 -11.77 4.59 7.61
C ARG A 101 -10.77 5.05 6.56
N TYR A 102 -9.53 4.59 6.65
CA TYR A 102 -8.47 4.92 5.69
C TYR A 102 -8.76 4.27 4.34
N LEU A 103 -9.15 2.98 4.31
CA LEU A 103 -9.48 2.27 3.08
C LEU A 103 -10.66 2.93 2.34
N PHE A 104 -11.71 3.29 3.06
CA PHE A 104 -12.85 4.00 2.46
C PHE A 104 -12.41 5.30 1.80
N LYS A 105 -11.61 6.10 2.49
CA LYS A 105 -11.12 7.37 1.99
C LYS A 105 -10.32 7.19 0.69
N GLU A 106 -9.46 6.17 0.63
CA GLU A 106 -8.55 5.97 -0.49
C GLU A 106 -9.14 5.13 -1.64
N THR A 107 -10.27 4.47 -1.41
CA THR A 107 -10.92 3.59 -2.41
C THR A 107 -12.15 4.23 -3.04
N MET A 108 -12.96 4.93 -2.26
CA MET A 108 -14.33 5.34 -2.63
C MET A 108 -14.41 6.69 -3.35
N ARG A 109 -13.31 7.40 -3.53
CA ARG A 109 -13.30 8.77 -4.09
C ARG A 109 -13.96 8.91 -5.48
N ARG A 110 -14.12 7.83 -6.25
CA ARG A 110 -14.65 7.86 -7.63
C ARG A 110 -15.46 6.63 -8.02
N ILE A 111 -16.24 6.08 -7.11
CA ILE A 111 -17.06 4.90 -7.43
C ILE A 111 -18.48 5.34 -7.79
N GLY A 112 -18.92 4.98 -8.99
CA GLY A 112 -20.31 5.15 -9.40
C GLY A 112 -21.26 4.26 -8.58
N LYS A 113 -22.50 4.71 -8.37
CA LYS A 113 -23.50 4.03 -7.55
C LYS A 113 -23.67 2.53 -7.87
N ASN A 114 -23.53 2.13 -9.13
CA ASN A 114 -23.72 0.75 -9.59
C ASN A 114 -22.58 -0.22 -9.19
N LYS A 115 -21.44 0.31 -8.73
CA LYS A 115 -20.26 -0.50 -8.29
C LYS A 115 -20.00 -0.41 -6.78
N MET A 116 -20.89 0.23 -6.05
CA MET A 116 -20.73 0.44 -4.61
C MET A 116 -20.66 -0.90 -3.86
N ASN A 117 -21.60 -1.82 -4.13
CA ASN A 117 -21.67 -3.12 -3.45
C ASN A 117 -20.42 -3.98 -3.71
N ASP A 118 -19.95 -4.03 -4.95
CA ASP A 118 -18.73 -4.78 -5.31
C ASP A 118 -17.50 -4.22 -4.59
N SER A 119 -17.44 -2.90 -4.49
CA SER A 119 -16.33 -2.23 -3.80
C SER A 119 -16.37 -2.44 -2.30
N LEU A 120 -17.55 -2.42 -1.68
CA LEU A 120 -17.73 -2.74 -0.26
C LEU A 120 -17.36 -4.20 0.04
N ASN A 121 -17.78 -5.13 -0.80
CA ASN A 121 -17.40 -6.55 -0.68
C ASN A 121 -15.88 -6.72 -0.76
N MET A 122 -15.22 -6.04 -1.70
CA MET A 122 -13.77 -6.10 -1.82
C MET A 122 -13.07 -5.48 -0.60
N ILE A 123 -13.55 -4.35 -0.08
CA ILE A 123 -13.02 -3.74 1.14
C ILE A 123 -13.12 -4.72 2.30
N ASN A 124 -14.26 -5.39 2.49
CA ASN A 124 -14.42 -6.39 3.54
C ASN A 124 -13.42 -7.54 3.39
N ARG A 125 -13.22 -8.05 2.16
CA ARG A 125 -12.21 -9.09 1.90
C ARG A 125 -10.79 -8.63 2.22
N ILE A 126 -10.46 -7.37 1.93
CA ILE A 126 -9.16 -6.79 2.28
C ILE A 126 -9.03 -6.69 3.80
N LEU A 127 -10.07 -6.23 4.51
CA LEU A 127 -10.07 -6.11 5.98
C LEU A 127 -9.90 -7.45 6.70
N GLU A 128 -10.47 -8.52 6.14
CA GLU A 128 -10.40 -9.88 6.70
C GLU A 128 -9.04 -10.57 6.45
N ASN A 129 -8.33 -10.21 5.38
CA ASN A 129 -7.18 -10.97 4.88
C ASN A 129 -5.88 -10.18 4.78
N CYS A 130 -5.82 -8.96 5.32
CA CYS A 130 -4.64 -8.12 5.26
C CYS A 130 -4.30 -7.53 6.63
N LYS A 131 -3.02 -7.30 6.88
CA LYS A 131 -2.54 -6.51 8.02
C LYS A 131 -2.44 -5.04 7.64
N PHE A 132 -2.72 -4.18 8.61
CA PHE A 132 -2.75 -2.74 8.44
C PHE A 132 -1.85 -2.07 9.45
N TYR A 133 -1.15 -1.05 8.99
CA TYR A 133 -0.26 -0.25 9.83
C TYR A 133 -0.48 1.24 9.58
N LYS A 134 -0.25 2.04 10.60
CA LYS A 134 -0.10 3.49 10.49
C LYS A 134 1.35 3.84 10.75
N LEU A 135 2.01 4.46 9.78
CA LEU A 135 3.37 4.93 9.86
C LEU A 135 3.38 6.46 9.90
N LYS A 136 3.77 7.01 11.03
CA LYS A 136 4.22 8.40 11.12
C LYS A 136 5.67 8.45 10.69
N CYS A 137 6.00 9.28 9.72
CA CYS A 137 7.34 9.25 9.14
C CYS A 137 7.83 10.61 8.62
N ASN A 138 9.14 10.78 8.72
CA ASN A 138 9.91 11.78 8.03
C ASN A 138 10.45 11.22 6.69
N MET A 139 11.33 11.98 6.01
CA MET A 139 11.91 11.60 4.72
C MET A 139 13.28 10.92 4.84
N ASP A 140 13.66 10.45 6.03
CA ASP A 140 14.93 9.76 6.25
C ASP A 140 14.83 8.26 5.96
N LYS A 141 15.97 7.65 5.63
CA LYS A 141 16.07 6.19 5.41
C LYS A 141 15.58 5.38 6.62
N SER A 142 15.71 5.93 7.83
CA SER A 142 15.24 5.30 9.07
C SER A 142 13.74 4.99 9.03
N SER A 143 12.93 5.78 8.32
CA SER A 143 11.49 5.50 8.15
C SER A 143 11.23 4.25 7.31
N ALA A 144 12.03 4.04 6.25
CA ALA A 144 11.94 2.85 5.42
C ALA A 144 12.41 1.61 6.18
N ILE A 145 13.48 1.71 6.96
CA ILE A 145 13.98 0.61 7.81
C ILE A 145 12.93 0.24 8.86
N LEU A 146 12.36 1.22 9.55
CA LEU A 146 11.31 0.98 10.55
C LEU A 146 10.09 0.27 9.97
N SER A 147 9.61 0.72 8.80
CA SER A 147 8.47 0.08 8.15
C SER A 147 8.83 -1.34 7.70
N HIS A 148 10.00 -1.55 7.09
CA HIS A 148 10.46 -2.86 6.67
C HIS A 148 10.51 -3.85 7.85
N ASP A 149 11.23 -3.51 8.92
CA ASP A 149 11.44 -4.41 10.07
C ASP A 149 10.13 -4.74 10.81
N THR A 150 9.10 -3.91 10.61
CA THR A 150 7.78 -4.14 11.21
C THR A 150 6.88 -4.99 10.32
N ILE A 151 6.82 -4.70 8.99
CA ILE A 151 5.82 -5.32 8.11
C ILE A 151 6.35 -6.54 7.37
N VAL A 152 7.67 -6.62 7.14
CA VAL A 152 8.32 -7.79 6.55
C VAL A 152 8.70 -8.73 7.67
N LYS A 153 7.70 -9.30 8.35
CA LYS A 153 7.96 -10.41 9.27
C LYS A 153 8.20 -11.65 8.42
N GLU A 154 9.32 -12.29 8.67
CA GLU A 154 9.58 -13.63 8.16
C GLU A 154 8.47 -14.54 8.67
N ASP A 155 7.86 -15.28 7.74
CA ASP A 155 6.87 -16.32 8.04
C ASP A 155 7.59 -17.54 8.64
#